data_c5f1f339019d9d2fadd3b3756846d393
#
_entry.id   c5f1f339019d9d2fadd3b3756846d393
#
_cell.length_a   1.000
_cell.length_b   1.000
_cell.length_c   1.000
_cell.angle_alpha   90.00
_cell.angle_beta   90.00
_cell.angle_gamma   90.00
#
_symmetry.space_group_name_H-M   'P 1'
#
loop_
_entity.id
_entity.type
_entity.pdbx_description
1 polymer ?
#
loop_
_entity_poly.entity_id
_entity_poly.type
_entity_poly.pdbx_seq_one_letter_code
_entity_poly.pdbx_strand_id
1 'polypeptide(L)'
;MAHNISAIAHWALKVPDLDRTLAFYRDKLGFPEMLRLTLDNGQLLVYLRITDTQFVEIFPNGKGNEAPDEATTAVNHICLQVPDIDKMIAHLEAQGIPIWRPKKLGLDGNLQCWVRDPDGNRIEFMQMLPGNMQEKAIARLSSS
;
A
#
# COMPACT_ATOMS: atom_id res chain seq x y z
N MET A 1 -23.83 -11.11 0.03
CA MET A 1 -23.17 -10.39 1.15
C MET A 1 -24.16 -9.36 1.69
N ALA A 2 -24.32 -9.29 3.01
CA ALA A 2 -25.33 -8.44 3.67
C ALA A 2 -24.95 -6.95 3.77
N HIS A 3 -23.77 -6.55 3.28
CA HIS A 3 -23.29 -5.17 3.29
C HIS A 3 -23.28 -4.57 1.87
N ASN A 4 -23.54 -3.27 1.78
CA ASN A 4 -23.58 -2.55 0.51
C ASN A 4 -22.19 -2.00 0.09
N ILE A 5 -21.09 -2.64 0.54
CA ILE A 5 -19.71 -2.26 0.20
C ILE A 5 -19.25 -3.19 -0.93
N SER A 6 -18.78 -2.61 -2.04
CA SER A 6 -18.31 -3.36 -3.22
C SER A 6 -16.80 -3.58 -3.25
N ALA A 7 -16.02 -2.63 -2.74
CA ALA A 7 -14.55 -2.68 -2.78
C ALA A 7 -13.91 -1.66 -1.83
N ILE A 8 -12.60 -1.77 -1.64
CA ILE A 8 -11.75 -0.67 -1.17
C ILE A 8 -11.34 0.12 -2.42
N ALA A 9 -11.80 1.37 -2.54
CA ALA A 9 -11.51 2.20 -3.70
C ALA A 9 -10.12 2.84 -3.62
N HIS A 10 -9.78 3.42 -2.47
CA HIS A 10 -8.49 4.07 -2.23
C HIS A 10 -8.12 4.04 -0.76
N TRP A 11 -6.86 4.34 -0.49
CA TRP A 11 -6.42 4.83 0.80
C TRP A 11 -5.84 6.24 0.65
N ALA A 12 -5.77 6.99 1.74
CA ALA A 12 -5.28 8.35 1.73
C ALA A 12 -4.09 8.51 2.67
N LEU A 13 -3.10 9.26 2.22
CA LEU A 13 -1.93 9.65 2.99
C LEU A 13 -1.94 11.16 3.22
N LYS A 14 -1.66 11.59 4.43
CA LYS A 14 -1.36 12.98 4.76
C LYS A 14 0.14 13.08 4.99
N VAL A 15 0.84 13.82 4.11
CA VAL A 15 2.31 13.81 4.06
C VAL A 15 2.88 15.22 4.28
N PRO A 16 4.03 15.34 4.95
CA PRO A 16 4.67 16.63 5.15
C PRO A 16 5.33 17.15 3.87
N ASP A 17 5.85 16.26 3.03
CA ASP A 17 6.61 16.59 1.81
C ASP A 17 6.05 15.80 0.62
N LEU A 18 5.30 16.52 -0.24
CA LEU A 18 4.65 15.93 -1.40
C LEU A 18 5.66 15.39 -2.43
N ASP A 19 6.74 16.15 -2.70
CA ASP A 19 7.71 15.76 -3.74
C ASP A 19 8.48 14.51 -3.33
N ARG A 20 8.86 14.40 -2.07
CA ARG A 20 9.49 13.18 -1.51
C ARG A 20 8.57 11.98 -1.58
N THR A 21 7.30 12.16 -1.30
CA THR A 21 6.29 11.10 -1.40
C THR A 21 6.07 10.66 -2.85
N LEU A 22 5.96 11.61 -3.79
CA LEU A 22 5.82 11.31 -5.22
C LEU A 22 7.05 10.60 -5.78
N ALA A 23 8.26 11.01 -5.37
CA ALA A 23 9.49 10.31 -5.75
C ALA A 23 9.49 8.84 -5.32
N PHE A 24 8.86 8.51 -4.19
CA PHE A 24 8.75 7.13 -3.74
C PHE A 24 7.63 6.37 -4.47
N TYR A 25 6.39 6.84 -4.39
CA TYR A 25 5.23 6.09 -4.92
C TYR A 25 5.13 6.13 -6.45
N ARG A 26 5.35 7.31 -7.05
CA ARG A 26 5.26 7.48 -8.49
C ARG A 26 6.52 7.02 -9.22
N ASP A 27 7.69 7.54 -8.79
CA ASP A 27 8.92 7.38 -9.56
C ASP A 27 9.63 6.05 -9.28
N LYS A 28 9.61 5.57 -8.02
CA LYS A 28 10.26 4.30 -7.63
C LYS A 28 9.32 3.11 -7.65
N LEU A 29 8.12 3.20 -7.04
CA LEU A 29 7.14 2.10 -7.09
C LEU A 29 6.41 2.01 -8.43
N GLY A 30 6.39 3.08 -9.21
CA GLY A 30 5.82 3.09 -10.56
C GLY A 30 4.31 3.32 -10.60
N PHE A 31 3.71 3.95 -9.58
CA PHE A 31 2.28 4.30 -9.60
C PHE A 31 2.05 5.55 -10.42
N PRO A 32 1.48 5.47 -11.64
CA PRO A 32 1.31 6.63 -12.49
C PRO A 32 0.36 7.65 -11.85
N GLU A 33 0.70 8.94 -12.02
CA GLU A 33 -0.16 10.03 -11.61
C GLU A 33 -1.42 10.06 -12.46
N MET A 34 -2.60 9.99 -11.82
CA MET A 34 -3.90 10.03 -12.51
C MET A 34 -4.39 11.45 -12.72
N LEU A 35 -4.38 12.23 -11.63
CA LEU A 35 -4.89 13.60 -11.64
C LEU A 35 -4.39 14.39 -10.43
N ARG A 36 -4.49 15.70 -10.54
CA ARG A 36 -4.31 16.67 -9.43
C ARG A 36 -5.56 17.50 -9.29
N LEU A 37 -5.96 17.71 -8.05
CA LEU A 37 -7.08 18.59 -7.71
C LEU A 37 -6.55 19.74 -6.82
N THR A 38 -7.09 20.92 -7.04
CA THR A 38 -6.88 22.03 -6.11
C THR A 38 -8.08 22.08 -5.16
N LEU A 39 -7.81 21.92 -3.87
CA LEU A 39 -8.83 22.04 -2.82
C LEU A 39 -9.22 23.50 -2.62
N ASP A 40 -10.36 23.77 -1.97
CA ASP A 40 -10.88 25.11 -1.69
C ASP A 40 -9.89 26.00 -0.93
N ASN A 41 -9.02 25.41 -0.13
CA ASN A 41 -7.95 26.08 0.60
C ASN A 41 -6.66 26.29 -0.22
N GLY A 42 -6.68 26.00 -1.53
CA GLY A 42 -5.54 26.12 -2.45
C GLY A 42 -4.52 24.99 -2.37
N GLN A 43 -4.73 23.98 -1.53
CA GLN A 43 -3.82 22.81 -1.45
C GLN A 43 -4.03 21.87 -2.62
N LEU A 44 -2.93 21.26 -3.10
CA LEU A 44 -2.98 20.22 -4.11
C LEU A 44 -3.28 18.87 -3.46
N LEU A 45 -4.15 18.11 -4.08
CA LEU A 45 -4.37 16.69 -3.83
C LEU A 45 -3.94 15.91 -5.05
N VAL A 46 -3.09 14.90 -4.88
CA VAL A 46 -2.58 14.09 -5.97
C VAL A 46 -3.12 12.66 -5.86
N TYR A 47 -3.57 12.13 -6.98
CA TYR A 47 -4.01 10.75 -7.10
C TYR A 47 -3.01 9.94 -7.91
N LEU A 48 -2.54 8.81 -7.34
CA LEU A 48 -1.71 7.85 -8.05
C LEU A 48 -2.50 6.53 -8.22
N ARG A 49 -2.45 5.97 -9.44
CA ARG A 49 -3.13 4.71 -9.76
C ARG A 49 -2.31 3.51 -9.28
N ILE A 50 -2.97 2.56 -8.65
CA ILE A 50 -2.38 1.27 -8.28
C ILE A 50 -2.86 0.18 -9.22
N THR A 51 -4.18 0.09 -9.40
CA THR A 51 -4.88 -0.79 -10.35
C THR A 51 -5.92 0.00 -11.12
N ASP A 52 -6.71 -0.64 -11.96
CA ASP A 52 -7.78 0.02 -12.73
C ASP A 52 -8.88 0.62 -11.84
N THR A 53 -9.03 0.12 -10.61
CA THR A 53 -10.11 0.49 -9.72
C THR A 53 -9.64 0.95 -8.33
N GLN A 54 -8.32 0.99 -8.09
CA GLN A 54 -7.76 1.33 -6.79
C GLN A 54 -6.63 2.35 -6.94
N PHE A 55 -6.59 3.30 -6.04
CA PHE A 55 -5.62 4.39 -6.08
C PHE A 55 -5.24 4.88 -4.68
N VAL A 56 -4.20 5.69 -4.60
CA VAL A 56 -3.82 6.41 -3.40
C VAL A 56 -4.01 7.90 -3.58
N GLU A 57 -4.60 8.54 -2.58
CA GLU A 57 -4.73 10.00 -2.48
C GLU A 57 -3.63 10.54 -1.59
N ILE A 58 -2.91 11.55 -2.05
CA ILE A 58 -1.82 12.17 -1.31
C ILE A 58 -2.18 13.61 -0.98
N PHE A 59 -2.40 13.87 0.30
CA PHE A 59 -2.70 15.19 0.85
C PHE A 59 -1.41 15.83 1.39
N PRO A 60 -0.94 16.95 0.85
CA PRO A 60 0.24 17.66 1.35
C PRO A 60 0.00 18.38 2.68
N ASN A 61 1.06 18.97 3.23
CA ASN A 61 1.06 19.78 4.45
C ASN A 61 0.63 19.00 5.71
N GLY A 62 1.06 17.76 5.82
CA GLY A 62 0.97 16.96 7.04
C GLY A 62 1.86 17.55 8.15
N LYS A 63 1.50 17.31 9.39
CA LYS A 63 2.31 17.65 10.56
C LYS A 63 3.03 16.39 11.07
N GLY A 64 4.24 16.57 11.58
CA GLY A 64 5.08 15.46 12.04
C GLY A 64 5.94 14.88 10.93
N ASN A 65 6.85 14.00 11.30
CA ASN A 65 7.89 13.47 10.41
C ASN A 65 7.80 11.95 10.24
N GLU A 66 6.99 11.26 11.02
CA GLU A 66 6.94 9.81 11.04
C GLU A 66 5.51 9.30 11.26
N ALA A 67 5.19 8.22 10.58
CA ALA A 67 3.99 7.44 10.85
C ALA A 67 4.04 6.83 12.26
N PRO A 68 2.89 6.56 12.91
CA PRO A 68 2.84 5.91 14.20
C PRO A 68 3.59 4.58 14.20
N ASP A 69 4.25 4.25 15.31
CA ASP A 69 4.90 2.95 15.48
C ASP A 69 3.89 1.79 15.48
N GLU A 70 4.39 0.55 15.46
CA GLU A 70 3.53 -0.65 15.39
C GLU A 70 2.68 -0.87 16.64
N ALA A 71 3.05 -0.30 17.78
CA ALA A 71 2.33 -0.43 19.04
C ALA A 71 1.21 0.61 19.18
N THR A 72 1.24 1.66 18.39
CA THR A 72 0.26 2.75 18.42
C THR A 72 -1.03 2.32 17.75
N THR A 73 -2.17 2.61 18.39
CA THR A 73 -3.50 2.37 17.82
C THR A 73 -3.73 3.28 16.61
N ALA A 74 -3.57 2.75 15.41
CA ALA A 74 -3.71 3.43 14.13
C ALA A 74 -3.93 2.39 13.02
N VAL A 75 -4.02 2.83 11.76
CA VAL A 75 -3.86 1.93 10.61
C VAL A 75 -2.45 1.35 10.65
N ASN A 76 -2.35 0.02 10.80
CA ASN A 76 -1.05 -0.64 10.98
C ASN A 76 -0.20 -0.60 9.71
N HIS A 77 -0.75 -1.02 8.57
CA HIS A 77 -0.07 -1.06 7.28
C HIS A 77 -1.07 -1.09 6.13
N ILE A 78 -0.57 -0.91 4.92
CA ILE A 78 -1.25 -1.27 3.68
C ILE A 78 -0.62 -2.53 3.10
N CYS A 79 -1.44 -3.47 2.62
CA CYS A 79 -0.96 -4.65 1.92
C CYS A 79 -1.28 -4.54 0.43
N LEU A 80 -0.26 -4.70 -0.41
CA LEU A 80 -0.35 -4.69 -1.86
C LEU A 80 -0.10 -6.11 -2.39
N GLN A 81 -1.08 -6.67 -3.08
CA GLN A 81 -0.92 -7.97 -3.71
C GLN A 81 -0.04 -7.87 -4.95
N VAL A 82 0.93 -8.78 -5.06
CA VAL A 82 1.81 -8.92 -6.21
C VAL A 82 1.72 -10.33 -6.81
N PRO A 83 1.85 -10.48 -8.13
CA PRO A 83 1.80 -11.80 -8.75
C PRO A 83 3.07 -12.63 -8.50
N ASP A 84 4.21 -11.97 -8.21
CA ASP A 84 5.52 -12.59 -8.03
C ASP A 84 6.34 -11.77 -7.05
N ILE A 85 6.57 -12.32 -5.86
CA ILE A 85 7.28 -11.63 -4.78
C ILE A 85 8.76 -11.43 -5.08
N ASP A 86 9.40 -12.36 -5.82
CA ASP A 86 10.82 -12.26 -6.14
C ASP A 86 11.08 -11.16 -7.18
N LYS A 87 10.19 -11.00 -8.16
CA LYS A 87 10.24 -9.86 -9.10
C LYS A 87 10.01 -8.53 -8.39
N MET A 88 9.09 -8.50 -7.42
CA MET A 88 8.87 -7.30 -6.62
C MET A 88 10.10 -6.92 -5.81
N ILE A 89 10.74 -7.88 -5.14
CA ILE A 89 11.98 -7.66 -4.39
C ILE A 89 13.09 -7.14 -5.31
N ALA A 90 13.30 -7.77 -6.46
CA ALA A 90 14.29 -7.31 -7.43
C ALA A 90 14.02 -5.87 -7.91
N HIS A 91 12.75 -5.50 -8.11
CA HIS A 91 12.36 -4.12 -8.43
C HIS A 91 12.70 -3.16 -7.29
N LEU A 92 12.35 -3.49 -6.05
CA LEU A 92 12.63 -2.65 -4.88
C LEU A 92 14.15 -2.40 -4.72
N GLU A 93 14.96 -3.45 -4.85
CA GLU A 93 16.42 -3.36 -4.80
C GLU A 93 16.99 -2.49 -5.93
N ALA A 94 16.50 -2.67 -7.16
CA ALA A 94 16.92 -1.87 -8.33
C ALA A 94 16.57 -0.37 -8.16
N GLN A 95 15.48 -0.05 -7.44
CA GLN A 95 15.07 1.31 -7.13
C GLN A 95 15.70 1.87 -5.84
N GLY A 96 16.58 1.09 -5.20
CA GLY A 96 17.22 1.48 -3.94
C GLY A 96 16.22 1.67 -2.79
N ILE A 97 15.13 0.89 -2.77
CA ILE A 97 14.18 0.86 -1.66
C ILE A 97 14.60 -0.22 -0.67
N PRO A 98 14.98 0.14 0.57
CA PRO A 98 15.43 -0.83 1.56
C PRO A 98 14.31 -1.81 1.94
N ILE A 99 14.61 -3.10 1.90
CA ILE A 99 13.73 -4.13 2.46
C ILE A 99 13.79 -4.04 3.98
N TRP A 100 12.67 -3.70 4.61
CA TRP A 100 12.59 -3.62 6.07
C TRP A 100 12.42 -5.00 6.71
N ARG A 101 11.55 -5.84 6.13
CA ARG A 101 11.42 -7.24 6.53
C ARG A 101 11.58 -8.12 5.29
N PRO A 102 12.55 -9.06 5.29
CA PRO A 102 12.85 -9.89 4.13
C PRO A 102 11.70 -10.85 3.82
N LYS A 103 11.76 -11.44 2.62
CA LYS A 103 10.79 -12.45 2.18
C LYS A 103 10.66 -13.58 3.19
N LYS A 104 9.42 -13.89 3.54
CA LYS A 104 9.07 -15.04 4.37
C LYS A 104 7.69 -15.59 4.00
N LEU A 105 7.43 -16.84 4.39
CA LEU A 105 6.09 -17.39 4.41
C LEU A 105 5.36 -16.85 5.66
N GLY A 106 4.24 -16.20 5.46
CA GLY A 106 3.36 -15.73 6.54
C GLY A 106 2.60 -16.89 7.20
N LEU A 107 2.02 -16.62 8.36
CA LEU A 107 1.19 -17.60 9.08
C LEU A 107 -0.08 -17.98 8.31
N ASP A 108 -0.52 -17.11 7.42
CA ASP A 108 -1.67 -17.29 6.52
C ASP A 108 -1.37 -18.15 5.29
N GLY A 109 -0.12 -18.54 5.08
CA GLY A 109 0.33 -19.35 3.96
C GLY A 109 0.66 -18.57 2.69
N ASN A 110 0.86 -17.27 2.76
CA ASN A 110 1.26 -16.41 1.67
C ASN A 110 2.72 -15.96 1.81
N LEU A 111 3.38 -15.67 0.69
CA LEU A 111 4.71 -15.03 0.71
C LEU A 111 4.55 -13.53 0.92
N GLN A 112 5.41 -12.96 1.76
CA GLN A 112 5.39 -11.54 2.05
C GLN A 112 6.80 -10.95 2.17
N CYS A 113 6.96 -9.67 1.84
CA CYS A 113 8.09 -8.83 2.22
C CYS A 113 7.58 -7.42 2.54
N TRP A 114 8.38 -6.62 3.24
CA TRP A 114 7.94 -5.33 3.75
C TRP A 114 8.95 -4.24 3.48
N VAL A 115 8.44 -3.06 3.19
CA VAL A 115 9.21 -1.81 3.12
C VAL A 115 8.56 -0.74 3.97
N ARG A 116 9.25 0.39 4.10
CA ARG A 116 8.68 1.64 4.65
C ARG A 116 8.76 2.72 3.59
N ASP A 117 7.72 3.54 3.53
CA ASP A 117 7.75 4.75 2.72
C ASP A 117 8.61 5.83 3.41
N PRO A 118 8.84 7.00 2.77
CA PRO A 118 9.67 8.06 3.36
C PRO A 118 9.19 8.60 4.70
N ASP A 119 7.90 8.46 5.02
CA ASP A 119 7.32 8.89 6.29
C ASP A 119 7.19 7.75 7.31
N GLY A 120 7.72 6.57 6.98
CA GLY A 120 7.70 5.40 7.86
C GLY A 120 6.41 4.58 7.78
N ASN A 121 5.46 4.90 6.88
CA ASN A 121 4.30 4.06 6.66
C ASN A 121 4.73 2.67 6.19
N ARG A 122 4.16 1.65 6.79
CA ARG A 122 4.49 0.25 6.50
C ARG A 122 3.71 -0.24 5.30
N ILE A 123 4.42 -0.84 4.36
CA ILE A 123 3.87 -1.44 3.15
C ILE A 123 4.27 -2.91 3.12
N GLU A 124 3.27 -3.77 3.10
CA GLU A 124 3.44 -5.19 2.84
C GLU A 124 3.25 -5.46 1.35
N PHE A 125 4.14 -6.21 0.75
CA PHE A 125 3.90 -6.86 -0.54
C PHE A 125 3.62 -8.32 -0.29
N MET A 126 2.50 -8.82 -0.82
CA MET A 126 2.04 -10.17 -0.58
C MET A 126 1.76 -10.89 -1.90
N GLN A 127 2.38 -12.07 -2.07
CA GLN A 127 2.00 -13.01 -3.12
C GLN A 127 1.10 -14.08 -2.51
N MET A 128 -0.15 -14.12 -2.96
CA MET A 128 -1.09 -15.15 -2.55
C MET A 128 -0.73 -16.49 -3.20
N LEU A 129 -0.51 -17.51 -2.37
CA LEU A 129 -0.24 -18.87 -2.83
C LEU A 129 -1.52 -19.71 -2.85
N PRO A 130 -1.65 -20.66 -3.78
CA PRO A 130 -2.80 -21.57 -3.82
C PRO A 130 -3.02 -22.29 -2.49
N GLY A 131 -4.25 -22.34 -2.04
CA GLY A 131 -4.62 -23.03 -0.80
C GLY A 131 -4.25 -22.27 0.49
N ASN A 132 -3.99 -20.96 0.41
CA ASN A 132 -3.77 -20.11 1.58
C ASN A 132 -5.01 -20.05 2.49
N MET A 133 -4.85 -19.47 3.69
CA MET A 133 -5.93 -19.43 4.68
C MET A 133 -7.10 -18.55 4.25
N GLN A 134 -6.84 -17.42 3.57
CA GLN A 134 -7.89 -16.52 3.08
C GLN A 134 -8.76 -17.21 2.04
N GLU A 135 -8.15 -17.90 1.06
CA GLU A 135 -8.88 -18.67 0.04
C GLU A 135 -9.82 -19.70 0.66
N LYS A 136 -9.30 -20.50 1.62
CA LYS A 136 -10.09 -21.49 2.35
C LYS A 136 -11.22 -20.86 3.16
N ALA A 137 -10.97 -19.74 3.81
CA ALA A 137 -11.99 -19.04 4.59
C ALA A 137 -13.07 -18.45 3.71
N ILE A 138 -12.72 -17.82 2.58
CA ILE A 138 -13.67 -17.25 1.62
C ILE A 138 -14.56 -18.36 1.03
N ALA A 139 -13.97 -19.50 0.62
CA ALA A 139 -14.72 -20.64 0.10
C ALA A 139 -15.77 -21.14 1.11
N ARG A 140 -15.39 -21.25 2.39
CA ARG A 140 -16.31 -21.64 3.47
C ARG A 140 -17.44 -20.64 3.67
N LEU A 141 -17.15 -19.34 3.66
CA LEU A 141 -18.16 -18.28 3.81
C LEU A 141 -19.11 -18.18 2.62
N SER A 142 -18.66 -18.54 1.41
CA SER A 142 -19.49 -18.54 0.20
C SER A 142 -20.41 -19.74 0.11
N SER A 143 -20.18 -20.80 0.90
CA SER A 143 -20.98 -22.04 0.95
C SER A 143 -22.05 -22.00 2.05
N SER A 144 -22.09 -20.94 2.84
CA SER A 144 -23.07 -20.69 3.91
C SER A 144 -24.14 -19.71 3.45
#